data_533b14fa1b5e915fffa142c548a36188
#
_entry.id   533b14fa1b5e915fffa142c548a36188
#
_cell.length_a   1.000
_cell.length_b   1.000
_cell.length_c   1.000
_cell.angle_alpha   90.00
_cell.angle_beta   90.00
_cell.angle_gamma   90.00
#
_symmetry.space_group_name_H-M   'P 1'
#
loop_
_entity.id
_entity.type
_entity.pdbx_description
1 polymer ?
#
loop_
_entity_poly.entity_id
_entity_poly.type
_entity_poly.pdbx_seq_one_letter_code
_entity_poly.pdbx_strand_id
1 'polypeptide(L)'
;MAGFVSFVSSGPGDPELLTLKAVDRLERADAVLFDDLSAGPILSYAKAGADLIGVGKRADRSSPKQHAVTQLLVDYAKDGGRVVRLKSGDGGLFGRLEEELVAMREANIAFEIIPGVPSAFAAAAVAGIPLTRRLVARRIQFVTGHDINGQLPTDINMSALADPSATTIVFMGKRTFSQLQKKLANYGLPDDTPALLAEAVSTPQQRLTLSTVKELANNCLLYTSDAADEEDS
;
A
#
# COMPACT_ATOMS: atom_id res chain seq x y z
N MET A 1 -26.78 20.14 -1.72
CA MET A 1 -26.49 19.33 -0.51
C MET A 1 -24.98 19.41 -0.29
N ALA A 2 -24.51 19.38 0.96
CA ALA A 2 -23.08 19.31 1.20
C ALA A 2 -22.54 17.99 0.64
N GLY A 3 -21.41 18.03 -0.05
CA GLY A 3 -20.77 16.84 -0.57
C GLY A 3 -20.18 15.96 0.52
N PHE A 4 -19.79 14.76 0.16
CA PHE A 4 -19.29 13.76 1.09
C PHE A 4 -18.17 12.94 0.46
N VAL A 5 -17.09 12.67 1.21
CA VAL A 5 -15.97 11.88 0.75
C VAL A 5 -15.91 10.54 1.48
N SER A 6 -15.92 9.44 0.73
CA SER A 6 -15.63 8.10 1.26
C SER A 6 -14.20 7.71 0.89
N PHE A 7 -13.31 7.59 1.88
CA PHE A 7 -11.98 7.00 1.70
C PHE A 7 -12.13 5.49 1.71
N VAL A 8 -12.08 4.88 0.54
CA VAL A 8 -12.34 3.45 0.34
C VAL A 8 -11.03 2.73 0.11
N SER A 9 -10.76 1.73 0.92
CA SER A 9 -9.66 0.80 0.72
C SER A 9 -10.07 -0.29 -0.26
N SER A 10 -9.32 -0.44 -1.36
CA SER A 10 -9.66 -1.36 -2.46
C SER A 10 -9.18 -2.80 -2.24
N GLY A 11 -8.49 -3.08 -1.13
CA GLY A 11 -7.80 -4.35 -1.00
C GLY A 11 -6.58 -4.47 -1.92
N PRO A 12 -5.99 -5.68 -2.02
CA PRO A 12 -4.72 -5.91 -2.70
C PRO A 12 -4.83 -6.05 -4.23
N GLY A 13 -6.04 -6.07 -4.80
CA GLY A 13 -6.26 -6.15 -6.25
C GLY A 13 -7.38 -7.10 -6.67
N ASP A 14 -7.67 -8.15 -5.89
CA ASP A 14 -8.79 -9.05 -6.12
C ASP A 14 -10.10 -8.40 -5.68
N PRO A 15 -11.10 -8.25 -6.60
CA PRO A 15 -12.40 -7.70 -6.26
C PRO A 15 -13.16 -8.47 -5.17
N GLU A 16 -12.95 -9.77 -5.02
CA GLU A 16 -13.57 -10.57 -3.97
C GLU A 16 -13.09 -10.21 -2.56
N LEU A 17 -11.97 -9.49 -2.46
CA LEU A 17 -11.44 -8.96 -1.19
C LEU A 17 -11.94 -7.55 -0.86
N LEU A 18 -12.86 -6.99 -1.66
CA LEU A 18 -13.57 -5.76 -1.28
C LEU A 18 -14.53 -6.02 -0.12
N THR A 19 -14.61 -5.05 0.78
CA THR A 19 -15.70 -5.09 1.76
C THR A 19 -17.04 -4.74 1.09
N LEU A 20 -18.15 -5.30 1.58
CA LEU A 20 -19.49 -4.96 1.10
C LEU A 20 -19.76 -3.45 1.17
N LYS A 21 -19.21 -2.79 2.19
CA LYS A 21 -19.33 -1.34 2.34
C LYS A 21 -18.55 -0.58 1.27
N ALA A 22 -17.40 -1.08 0.86
CA ALA A 22 -16.62 -0.49 -0.24
C ALA A 22 -17.39 -0.55 -1.56
N VAL A 23 -18.00 -1.71 -1.87
CA VAL A 23 -18.85 -1.88 -3.05
C VAL A 23 -20.02 -0.90 -3.03
N ASP A 24 -20.80 -0.83 -1.93
CA ASP A 24 -21.92 0.11 -1.83
C ASP A 24 -21.51 1.57 -2.07
N ARG A 25 -20.32 1.96 -1.62
CA ARG A 25 -19.83 3.35 -1.85
C ARG A 25 -19.40 3.59 -3.29
N LEU A 26 -18.79 2.61 -3.95
CA LEU A 26 -18.43 2.70 -5.36
C LEU A 26 -19.69 2.79 -6.25
N GLU A 27 -20.69 1.95 -5.98
CA GLU A 27 -21.96 1.95 -6.73
C GLU A 27 -22.77 3.25 -6.61
N ARG A 28 -22.52 4.05 -5.57
CA ARG A 28 -23.21 5.32 -5.33
C ARG A 28 -22.35 6.55 -5.59
N ALA A 29 -21.10 6.37 -5.98
CA ALA A 29 -20.16 7.48 -6.20
C ALA A 29 -20.54 8.28 -7.45
N ASP A 30 -20.49 9.60 -7.37
CA ASP A 30 -20.58 10.48 -8.53
C ASP A 30 -19.20 10.69 -9.15
N ALA A 31 -18.12 10.60 -8.34
CA ALA A 31 -16.73 10.61 -8.80
C ALA A 31 -15.88 9.62 -7.99
N VAL A 32 -14.92 8.97 -8.66
CA VAL A 32 -13.94 8.06 -8.05
C VAL A 32 -12.54 8.52 -8.42
N LEU A 33 -11.79 9.00 -7.42
CA LEU A 33 -10.37 9.33 -7.56
C LEU A 33 -9.54 8.13 -7.12
N PHE A 34 -8.71 7.58 -7.99
CA PHE A 34 -8.00 6.32 -7.76
C PHE A 34 -6.52 6.39 -8.14
N ASP A 35 -5.68 5.65 -7.39
CA ASP A 35 -4.27 5.43 -7.72
C ASP A 35 -4.12 4.30 -8.75
N ASP A 36 -3.00 4.23 -9.46
CA ASP A 36 -2.74 3.19 -10.46
C ASP A 36 -2.82 1.78 -9.88
N LEU A 37 -2.39 1.59 -8.62
CA LEU A 37 -2.47 0.31 -7.92
C LEU A 37 -3.90 -0.11 -7.55
N SER A 38 -4.85 0.82 -7.53
CA SER A 38 -6.27 0.55 -7.27
C SER A 38 -7.14 0.58 -8.53
N ALA A 39 -6.50 0.71 -9.70
CA ALA A 39 -7.17 0.62 -11.00
C ALA A 39 -7.51 -0.85 -11.37
N GLY A 40 -8.19 -1.02 -12.48
CA GLY A 40 -8.52 -2.34 -13.02
C GLY A 40 -9.89 -2.83 -12.60
N PRO A 41 -10.08 -4.14 -12.27
CA PRO A 41 -11.39 -4.74 -12.04
C PRO A 41 -12.25 -4.06 -10.97
N ILE A 42 -11.62 -3.44 -9.99
CA ILE A 42 -12.29 -2.71 -8.90
C ILE A 42 -13.15 -1.55 -9.43
N LEU A 43 -12.69 -0.87 -10.47
CA LEU A 43 -13.41 0.26 -11.05
C LEU A 43 -14.72 -0.13 -11.74
N SER A 44 -14.91 -1.40 -12.07
CA SER A 44 -16.18 -1.90 -12.64
C SER A 44 -17.37 -1.82 -11.67
N TYR A 45 -17.11 -1.67 -10.35
CA TYR A 45 -18.13 -1.44 -9.35
C TYR A 45 -18.58 0.03 -9.27
N ALA A 46 -17.89 0.93 -9.95
CA ALA A 46 -18.34 2.33 -9.99
C ALA A 46 -19.66 2.45 -10.76
N LYS A 47 -20.54 3.31 -10.27
CA LYS A 47 -21.82 3.63 -10.90
C LYS A 47 -21.62 4.04 -12.37
N ALA A 48 -22.47 3.59 -13.26
CA ALA A 48 -22.48 4.04 -14.65
C ALA A 48 -22.61 5.57 -14.73
N GLY A 49 -21.67 6.21 -15.43
CA GLY A 49 -21.61 7.68 -15.54
C GLY A 49 -20.90 8.39 -14.41
N ALA A 50 -20.28 7.67 -13.45
CA ALA A 50 -19.38 8.28 -12.48
C ALA A 50 -18.10 8.78 -13.16
N ASP A 51 -17.58 9.91 -12.70
CA ASP A 51 -16.27 10.42 -13.14
C ASP A 51 -15.15 9.56 -12.56
N LEU A 52 -14.38 8.89 -13.44
CA LEU A 52 -13.22 8.08 -13.05
C LEU A 52 -11.94 8.87 -13.27
N ILE A 53 -11.27 9.28 -12.19
CA ILE A 53 -10.12 10.17 -12.20
C ILE A 53 -8.88 9.45 -11.66
N GLY A 54 -7.94 9.10 -12.53
CA GLY A 54 -6.65 8.56 -12.16
C GLY A 54 -5.75 9.65 -11.58
N VAL A 55 -5.32 9.50 -10.32
CA VAL A 55 -4.44 10.43 -9.61
C VAL A 55 -3.07 9.83 -9.29
N GLY A 56 -2.79 8.62 -9.77
CA GLY A 56 -1.52 7.92 -9.63
C GLY A 56 -0.42 8.40 -10.59
N LYS A 57 0.76 7.78 -10.49
CA LYS A 57 1.85 7.96 -11.44
C LYS A 57 1.52 7.18 -12.71
N ARG A 58 1.43 7.86 -13.85
CA ARG A 58 1.45 7.19 -15.15
C ARG A 58 2.85 7.26 -15.73
N ALA A 59 3.25 6.24 -16.49
CA ALA A 59 4.58 6.11 -17.09
C ALA A 59 5.08 7.38 -17.82
N ASP A 60 4.15 8.19 -18.38
CA ASP A 60 4.47 9.39 -19.17
C ASP A 60 4.08 10.72 -18.49
N ARG A 61 3.72 10.73 -17.20
CA ARG A 61 3.34 11.96 -16.48
C ARG A 61 3.93 11.97 -15.09
N SER A 62 4.53 13.12 -14.72
CA SER A 62 4.88 13.38 -13.32
C SER A 62 3.67 13.17 -12.43
N SER A 63 3.84 12.43 -11.33
CA SER A 63 2.78 12.25 -10.34
C SER A 63 2.24 13.62 -9.92
N PRO A 64 0.92 13.82 -9.89
CA PRO A 64 0.36 15.03 -9.30
C PRO A 64 0.94 15.16 -7.88
N LYS A 65 1.35 16.38 -7.53
CA LYS A 65 1.74 16.63 -6.13
C LYS A 65 0.56 16.28 -5.25
N GLN A 66 0.80 15.69 -4.09
CA GLN A 66 -0.29 15.29 -3.15
C GLN A 66 -1.30 16.42 -2.92
N HIS A 67 -0.84 17.66 -2.84
CA HIS A 67 -1.70 18.84 -2.73
C HIS A 67 -2.72 18.95 -3.88
N ALA A 68 -2.34 18.62 -5.12
CA ALA A 68 -3.28 18.67 -6.25
C ALA A 68 -4.36 17.58 -6.14
N VAL A 69 -4.02 16.39 -5.67
CA VAL A 69 -4.99 15.31 -5.41
C VAL A 69 -5.97 15.74 -4.32
N THR A 70 -5.45 16.30 -3.26
CA THR A 70 -6.24 16.80 -2.12
C THR A 70 -7.18 17.92 -2.55
N GLN A 71 -6.70 18.85 -3.39
CA GLN A 71 -7.53 19.92 -3.92
C GLN A 71 -8.68 19.41 -4.79
N LEU A 72 -8.41 18.41 -5.67
CA LEU A 72 -9.45 17.77 -6.46
C LEU A 72 -10.54 17.14 -5.60
N LEU A 73 -10.17 16.44 -4.51
CA LEU A 73 -11.15 15.87 -3.56
C LEU A 73 -12.06 16.97 -2.98
N VAL A 74 -11.45 18.09 -2.58
CA VAL A 74 -12.19 19.24 -2.02
C VAL A 74 -13.14 19.82 -3.05
N ASP A 75 -12.68 20.00 -4.30
CA ASP A 75 -13.47 20.63 -5.35
C ASP A 75 -14.68 19.77 -5.71
N TYR A 76 -14.49 18.48 -5.98
CA TYR A 76 -15.60 17.54 -6.26
C TYR A 76 -16.62 17.45 -5.11
N ALA A 77 -16.13 17.45 -3.86
CA ALA A 77 -17.02 17.42 -2.71
C ALA A 77 -17.79 18.73 -2.52
N LYS A 78 -17.18 19.89 -2.79
CA LYS A 78 -17.86 21.18 -2.71
C LYS A 78 -19.01 21.34 -3.71
N ASP A 79 -18.89 20.68 -4.87
CA ASP A 79 -19.97 20.65 -5.88
C ASP A 79 -21.17 19.79 -5.45
N GLY A 80 -21.13 19.22 -4.23
CA GLY A 80 -22.23 18.46 -3.64
C GLY A 80 -22.25 16.98 -3.99
N GLY A 81 -21.20 16.48 -4.66
CA GLY A 81 -21.07 15.09 -5.08
C GLY A 81 -20.71 14.12 -3.94
N ARG A 82 -21.03 12.84 -4.17
CA ARG A 82 -20.50 11.71 -3.39
C ARG A 82 -19.20 11.26 -4.02
N VAL A 83 -18.10 11.57 -3.38
CA VAL A 83 -16.76 11.29 -3.90
C VAL A 83 -16.19 10.06 -3.21
N VAL A 84 -15.66 9.12 -3.98
CA VAL A 84 -14.84 8.03 -3.48
C VAL A 84 -13.37 8.35 -3.75
N ARG A 85 -12.55 8.34 -2.70
CA ARG A 85 -11.10 8.26 -2.81
C ARG A 85 -10.70 6.81 -2.64
N LEU A 86 -10.36 6.14 -3.73
CA LEU A 86 -10.00 4.73 -3.76
C LEU A 86 -8.48 4.58 -3.55
N LYS A 87 -8.10 3.81 -2.53
CA LYS A 87 -6.71 3.59 -2.12
C LYS A 87 -6.40 2.10 -2.09
N SER A 88 -5.25 1.68 -2.62
CA SER A 88 -4.89 0.25 -2.65
C SER A 88 -4.61 -0.31 -1.25
N GLY A 89 -4.85 -1.59 -1.07
CA GLY A 89 -4.70 -2.28 0.22
C GLY A 89 -5.65 -1.72 1.27
N ASP A 90 -5.10 -1.28 2.39
CA ASP A 90 -5.78 -0.47 3.40
C ASP A 90 -5.18 0.95 3.40
N GLY A 91 -6.01 1.96 3.16
CA GLY A 91 -5.58 3.35 3.01
C GLY A 91 -4.95 3.95 4.27
N GLY A 92 -5.23 3.37 5.45
CA GLY A 92 -4.61 3.76 6.72
C GLY A 92 -3.19 3.23 6.90
N LEU A 93 -2.72 2.31 6.02
CA LEU A 93 -1.41 1.69 6.12
C LEU A 93 -0.47 2.21 5.01
N PHE A 94 0.39 3.17 5.33
CA PHE A 94 1.34 3.85 4.43
C PHE A 94 0.71 4.52 3.20
N GLY A 95 -0.61 4.79 3.24
CA GLY A 95 -1.39 5.37 2.15
C GLY A 95 -1.52 6.89 2.17
N ARG A 96 -0.77 7.63 3.01
CA ARG A 96 -0.82 9.10 3.17
C ARG A 96 -2.24 9.64 3.46
N LEU A 97 -3.08 8.81 4.10
CA LEU A 97 -4.47 9.16 4.38
C LEU A 97 -4.60 10.40 5.26
N GLU A 98 -3.68 10.57 6.22
CA GLU A 98 -3.72 11.69 7.18
C GLU A 98 -3.73 13.05 6.47
N GLU A 99 -2.88 13.24 5.44
CA GLU A 99 -2.81 14.49 4.68
C GLU A 99 -4.16 14.83 4.01
N GLU A 100 -4.84 13.81 3.46
CA GLU A 100 -6.14 13.94 2.83
C GLU A 100 -7.24 14.25 3.87
N LEU A 101 -7.19 13.62 5.05
CA LEU A 101 -8.14 13.87 6.15
C LEU A 101 -8.02 15.28 6.73
N VAL A 102 -6.80 15.81 6.86
CA VAL A 102 -6.56 17.18 7.32
C VAL A 102 -7.27 18.16 6.40
N ALA A 103 -7.10 18.01 5.08
CA ALA A 103 -7.75 18.91 4.12
C ALA A 103 -9.27 18.81 4.13
N MET A 104 -9.85 17.63 4.35
CA MET A 104 -11.31 17.50 4.52
C MET A 104 -11.81 18.27 5.74
N ARG A 105 -11.09 18.19 6.86
CA ARG A 105 -11.41 18.93 8.09
C ARG A 105 -11.32 20.44 7.88
N GLU A 106 -10.23 20.91 7.25
CA GLU A 106 -10.03 22.34 6.95
C GLU A 106 -11.09 22.89 5.99
N ALA A 107 -11.54 22.09 5.04
CA ALA A 107 -12.60 22.45 4.11
C ALA A 107 -14.03 22.25 4.68
N ASN A 108 -14.18 21.75 5.92
CA ASN A 108 -15.46 21.38 6.54
C ASN A 108 -16.28 20.38 5.70
N ILE A 109 -15.61 19.43 5.05
CA ILE A 109 -16.22 18.36 4.27
C ILE A 109 -16.37 17.13 5.16
N ALA A 110 -17.60 16.59 5.22
CA ALA A 110 -17.87 15.36 5.93
C ALA A 110 -17.28 14.16 5.18
N PHE A 111 -16.72 13.20 5.92
CA PHE A 111 -16.09 12.02 5.35
C PHE A 111 -16.29 10.78 6.21
N GLU A 112 -16.02 9.62 5.62
CA GLU A 112 -15.86 8.34 6.30
C GLU A 112 -14.62 7.61 5.79
N ILE A 113 -14.12 6.65 6.58
CA ILE A 113 -13.02 5.76 6.21
C ILE A 113 -13.55 4.34 6.19
N ILE A 114 -13.31 3.63 5.08
CA ILE A 114 -13.71 2.24 4.91
C ILE A 114 -12.44 1.40 4.81
N PRO A 115 -12.19 0.53 5.80
CA PRO A 115 -11.01 -0.32 5.82
C PRO A 115 -11.05 -1.36 4.70
N GLY A 116 -9.88 -1.91 4.37
CA GLY A 116 -9.73 -2.97 3.39
C GLY A 116 -8.74 -4.03 3.85
N VAL A 117 -8.45 -4.98 2.98
CA VAL A 117 -7.47 -6.05 3.21
C VAL A 117 -6.08 -5.55 2.80
N PRO A 118 -5.11 -5.37 3.72
CA PRO A 118 -3.75 -5.05 3.36
C PRO A 118 -3.10 -6.19 2.55
N SER A 119 -2.23 -5.85 1.59
CA SER A 119 -1.55 -6.86 0.76
C SER A 119 -0.76 -7.88 1.57
N ALA A 120 -0.23 -7.51 2.74
CA ALA A 120 0.46 -8.42 3.65
C ALA A 120 -0.43 -9.54 4.19
N PHE A 121 -1.69 -9.24 4.50
CA PHE A 121 -2.66 -10.24 4.96
C PHE A 121 -3.05 -11.19 3.82
N ALA A 122 -3.27 -10.66 2.62
CA ALA A 122 -3.56 -11.46 1.45
C ALA A 122 -2.35 -12.35 1.08
N ALA A 123 -1.13 -11.81 1.11
CA ALA A 123 0.10 -12.59 0.86
C ALA A 123 0.24 -13.75 1.85
N ALA A 124 0.01 -13.51 3.15
CA ALA A 124 0.06 -14.53 4.17
C ALA A 124 -1.01 -15.61 3.96
N ALA A 125 -2.22 -15.23 3.58
CA ALA A 125 -3.31 -16.15 3.30
C ALA A 125 -2.99 -17.06 2.10
N VAL A 126 -2.51 -16.48 0.99
CA VAL A 126 -2.11 -17.24 -0.21
C VAL A 126 -0.93 -18.17 0.08
N ALA A 127 0.03 -17.70 0.90
CA ALA A 127 1.16 -18.54 1.33
C ALA A 127 0.78 -19.63 2.35
N GLY A 128 -0.43 -19.62 2.89
CA GLY A 128 -0.85 -20.53 3.95
C GLY A 128 -0.12 -20.29 5.29
N ILE A 129 0.35 -19.06 5.53
CA ILE A 129 1.15 -18.72 6.70
C ILE A 129 0.37 -17.78 7.61
N PRO A 130 0.12 -18.15 8.89
CA PRO A 130 -0.44 -17.20 9.85
C PRO A 130 0.62 -16.14 10.22
N LEU A 131 0.24 -14.87 10.26
CA LEU A 131 1.14 -13.78 10.67
C LEU A 131 1.51 -13.81 12.15
N THR A 132 0.75 -14.54 12.97
CA THR A 132 1.06 -14.76 14.38
C THR A 132 1.13 -16.24 14.69
N ARG A 133 2.05 -16.61 15.62
CA ARG A 133 2.19 -17.96 16.13
C ARG A 133 2.23 -17.91 17.67
N ARG A 134 1.35 -18.69 18.30
CA ARG A 134 1.09 -18.62 19.74
C ARG A 134 2.34 -18.66 20.64
N LEU A 135 3.37 -19.41 20.27
CA LEU A 135 4.57 -19.60 21.11
C LEU A 135 5.84 -18.99 20.50
N VAL A 136 5.75 -18.47 19.27
CA VAL A 136 6.92 -18.00 18.51
C VAL A 136 6.80 -16.52 18.15
N ALA A 137 5.73 -16.13 17.43
CA ALA A 137 5.55 -14.77 16.96
C ALA A 137 4.22 -14.20 17.50
N ARG A 138 4.30 -13.53 18.65
CA ARG A 138 3.12 -12.95 19.32
C ARG A 138 2.89 -11.49 18.96
N ARG A 139 3.75 -10.92 18.15
CA ARG A 139 3.72 -9.52 17.71
C ARG A 139 3.86 -9.45 16.21
N ILE A 140 3.13 -8.53 15.59
CA ILE A 140 3.30 -8.13 14.20
C ILE A 140 3.77 -6.68 14.22
N GLN A 141 4.72 -6.35 13.36
CA GLN A 141 5.15 -4.98 13.15
C GLN A 141 5.19 -4.67 11.67
N PHE A 142 4.66 -3.50 11.31
CA PHE A 142 4.64 -2.97 9.96
C PHE A 142 5.65 -1.84 9.84
N VAL A 143 6.48 -1.88 8.82
CA VAL A 143 7.44 -0.82 8.56
C VAL A 143 7.47 -0.50 7.07
N THR A 144 7.77 0.75 6.74
CA THR A 144 8.10 1.14 5.37
C THR A 144 9.60 0.95 5.13
N GLY A 145 9.94 0.35 3.99
CA GLY A 145 11.34 0.15 3.60
C GLY A 145 12.02 1.38 3.02
N HIS A 146 11.28 2.47 2.72
CA HIS A 146 11.88 3.71 2.23
C HIS A 146 11.18 4.95 2.79
N ASP A 147 11.96 6.04 2.89
CA ASP A 147 11.49 7.38 3.22
C ASP A 147 10.99 8.13 1.97
N ILE A 148 10.72 9.43 2.11
CA ILE A 148 10.27 10.30 1.01
C ILE A 148 11.29 10.46 -0.13
N ASN A 149 12.57 10.13 0.13
CA ASN A 149 13.67 10.21 -0.84
C ASN A 149 14.00 8.83 -1.44
N GLY A 150 13.22 7.79 -1.11
CA GLY A 150 13.46 6.43 -1.54
C GLY A 150 14.62 5.71 -0.82
N GLN A 151 15.12 6.29 0.27
CA GLN A 151 16.21 5.74 1.08
C GLN A 151 15.66 4.98 2.28
N LEU A 152 16.45 4.04 2.83
CA LEU A 152 16.08 3.37 4.07
C LEU A 152 15.97 4.40 5.20
N PRO A 153 14.81 4.52 5.89
CA PRO A 153 14.66 5.45 6.98
C PRO A 153 15.71 5.26 8.07
N THR A 154 16.19 6.34 8.65
CA THR A 154 17.26 6.31 9.66
C THR A 154 16.74 6.19 11.08
N ASP A 155 15.48 6.48 11.30
CA ASP A 155 14.79 6.50 12.60
C ASP A 155 14.10 5.17 12.96
N ILE A 156 14.27 4.13 12.14
CA ILE A 156 13.72 2.80 12.41
C ILE A 156 14.44 2.16 13.61
N ASN A 157 13.66 1.65 14.54
CA ASN A 157 14.19 0.88 15.67
C ASN A 157 14.66 -0.53 15.21
N MET A 158 15.93 -0.65 14.85
CA MET A 158 16.51 -1.89 14.31
C MET A 158 16.49 -3.04 15.33
N SER A 159 16.64 -2.77 16.62
CA SER A 159 16.56 -3.82 17.62
C SER A 159 15.16 -4.43 17.74
N ALA A 160 14.12 -3.61 17.57
CA ALA A 160 12.75 -4.11 17.51
C ALA A 160 12.48 -4.93 16.25
N LEU A 161 13.06 -4.55 15.11
CA LEU A 161 12.90 -5.31 13.86
C LEU A 161 13.67 -6.63 13.86
N ALA A 162 14.79 -6.71 14.57
CA ALA A 162 15.59 -7.91 14.71
C ALA A 162 15.02 -8.90 15.75
N ASP A 163 13.97 -8.54 16.49
CA ASP A 163 13.36 -9.39 17.51
C ASP A 163 12.67 -10.63 16.90
N PRO A 164 13.16 -11.85 17.18
CA PRO A 164 12.61 -13.08 16.62
C PRO A 164 11.21 -13.43 17.13
N SER A 165 10.72 -12.76 18.18
CA SER A 165 9.36 -12.95 18.71
C SER A 165 8.30 -12.17 17.93
N ALA A 166 8.69 -11.45 16.87
CA ALA A 166 7.80 -10.68 16.02
C ALA A 166 7.84 -11.17 14.58
N THR A 167 6.69 -11.06 13.89
CA THR A 167 6.65 -11.09 12.44
C THR A 167 6.82 -9.65 11.93
N THR A 168 7.89 -9.40 11.21
CA THR A 168 8.17 -8.08 10.62
C THR A 168 7.70 -8.06 9.17
N ILE A 169 6.86 -7.09 8.84
CA ILE A 169 6.32 -6.86 7.50
C ILE A 169 6.90 -5.55 6.97
N VAL A 170 7.67 -5.67 5.88
CA VAL A 170 8.34 -4.52 5.24
C VAL A 170 7.59 -4.17 3.95
N PHE A 171 6.93 -3.02 3.94
CA PHE A 171 6.33 -2.47 2.73
C PHE A 171 7.34 -1.65 1.94
N MET A 172 7.21 -1.67 0.60
CA MET A 172 8.03 -0.83 -0.30
C MET A 172 9.56 -1.02 -0.09
N GLY A 173 9.96 -2.21 0.38
CA GLY A 173 11.34 -2.49 0.79
C GLY A 173 12.26 -2.98 -0.33
N LYS A 174 11.78 -3.27 -1.53
CA LYS A 174 12.55 -3.98 -2.57
C LYS A 174 13.93 -3.36 -2.83
N ARG A 175 14.00 -2.03 -3.00
CA ARG A 175 15.25 -1.31 -3.28
C ARG A 175 16.20 -1.20 -2.07
N THR A 176 15.66 -1.20 -0.86
CA THR A 176 16.42 -0.95 0.37
C THR A 176 16.65 -2.20 1.21
N PHE A 177 16.06 -3.34 0.83
CA PHE A 177 16.05 -4.56 1.63
C PHE A 177 17.46 -5.08 1.91
N SER A 178 18.36 -5.03 0.95
CA SER A 178 19.76 -5.44 1.15
C SER A 178 20.48 -4.58 2.21
N GLN A 179 20.21 -3.26 2.22
CA GLN A 179 20.73 -2.36 3.24
C GLN A 179 20.09 -2.65 4.61
N LEU A 180 18.78 -2.89 4.63
CA LEU A 180 18.03 -3.24 5.84
C LEU A 180 18.58 -4.55 6.44
N GLN A 181 18.74 -5.60 5.64
CA GLN A 181 19.28 -6.89 6.08
C GLN A 181 20.65 -6.75 6.75
N LYS A 182 21.58 -6.00 6.15
CA LYS A 182 22.91 -5.73 6.73
C LYS A 182 22.81 -5.07 8.10
N LYS A 183 21.91 -4.11 8.25
CA LYS A 183 21.67 -3.45 9.55
C LYS A 183 21.08 -4.44 10.56
N LEU A 184 20.07 -5.23 10.18
CA LEU A 184 19.44 -6.21 11.06
C LEU A 184 20.41 -7.29 11.54
N ALA A 185 21.33 -7.75 10.68
CA ALA A 185 22.39 -8.69 11.05
C ALA A 185 23.30 -8.12 12.15
N ASN A 186 23.62 -6.80 12.12
CA ASN A 186 24.37 -6.13 13.16
C ASN A 186 23.61 -6.07 14.52
N TYR A 187 22.29 -6.22 14.49
CA TYR A 187 21.44 -6.30 15.68
C TYR A 187 21.07 -7.75 16.04
N GLY A 188 21.74 -8.73 15.45
CA GLY A 188 21.65 -10.13 15.82
C GLY A 188 20.55 -10.93 15.11
N LEU A 189 19.92 -10.39 14.06
CA LEU A 189 19.00 -11.18 13.25
C LEU A 189 19.78 -12.24 12.48
N PRO A 190 19.49 -13.56 12.65
CA PRO A 190 20.18 -14.61 11.91
C PRO A 190 19.96 -14.49 10.39
N ASP A 191 21.00 -14.74 9.61
CA ASP A 191 20.98 -14.71 8.15
C ASP A 191 19.98 -15.72 7.55
N ASP A 192 19.77 -16.84 8.22
CA ASP A 192 18.86 -17.93 7.86
C ASP A 192 17.41 -17.70 8.33
N THR A 193 17.10 -16.54 8.88
CA THR A 193 15.73 -16.18 9.26
C THR A 193 14.80 -16.32 8.06
N PRO A 194 13.71 -17.13 8.17
CA PRO A 194 12.78 -17.32 7.07
C PRO A 194 12.12 -15.99 6.64
N ALA A 195 12.05 -15.78 5.34
CA ALA A 195 11.45 -14.60 4.75
C ALA A 195 10.59 -14.94 3.52
N LEU A 196 9.52 -14.19 3.33
CA LEU A 196 8.62 -14.27 2.20
C LEU A 196 8.64 -12.95 1.44
N LEU A 197 9.06 -12.98 0.17
CA LEU A 197 8.83 -11.89 -0.76
C LEU A 197 7.50 -12.13 -1.47
N ALA A 198 6.61 -11.14 -1.43
CA ALA A 198 5.33 -11.17 -2.10
C ALA A 198 5.21 -9.95 -3.02
N GLU A 199 4.99 -10.21 -4.31
CA GLU A 199 4.88 -9.19 -5.36
C GLU A 199 3.54 -9.32 -6.07
N ALA A 200 2.97 -8.19 -6.47
CA ALA A 200 1.69 -8.10 -7.20
C ALA A 200 0.58 -9.00 -6.60
N VAL A 201 0.48 -9.02 -5.28
CA VAL A 201 -0.44 -9.90 -4.53
C VAL A 201 -1.88 -9.69 -4.99
N SER A 202 -2.62 -10.80 -5.14
CA SER A 202 -4.02 -10.83 -5.60
C SER A 202 -4.22 -10.31 -7.04
N THR A 203 -3.18 -10.35 -7.86
CA THR A 203 -3.27 -10.07 -9.29
C THR A 203 -2.80 -11.27 -10.12
N PRO A 204 -3.09 -11.33 -11.42
CA PRO A 204 -2.55 -12.40 -12.28
C PRO A 204 -1.01 -12.48 -12.32
N GLN A 205 -0.32 -11.42 -11.96
CA GLN A 205 1.14 -11.33 -11.92
C GLN A 205 1.72 -11.67 -10.54
N GLN A 206 0.89 -12.17 -9.61
CA GLN A 206 1.33 -12.52 -8.27
C GLN A 206 2.51 -13.47 -8.26
N ARG A 207 3.51 -13.14 -7.45
CA ARG A 207 4.68 -13.97 -7.17
C ARG A 207 4.94 -14.05 -5.69
N LEU A 208 5.20 -15.25 -5.20
CA LEU A 208 5.60 -15.53 -3.83
C LEU A 208 6.93 -16.28 -3.84
N THR A 209 7.93 -15.75 -3.15
CA THR A 209 9.24 -16.37 -3.01
C THR A 209 9.55 -16.59 -1.54
N LEU A 210 9.54 -17.86 -1.12
CA LEU A 210 10.00 -18.28 0.20
C LEU A 210 11.52 -18.47 0.16
N SER A 211 12.22 -17.87 1.10
CA SER A 211 13.68 -17.90 1.19
C SER A 211 14.15 -17.51 2.60
N THR A 212 15.39 -17.10 2.72
CA THR A 212 15.95 -16.49 3.93
C THR A 212 16.16 -14.98 3.73
N VAL A 213 16.29 -14.23 4.82
CA VAL A 213 16.56 -12.79 4.72
C VAL A 213 17.84 -12.49 3.95
N LYS A 214 18.86 -13.33 4.07
CA LYS A 214 20.14 -13.18 3.36
C LYS A 214 20.00 -13.43 1.85
N GLU A 215 19.35 -14.52 1.48
CA GLU A 215 19.13 -14.86 0.08
C GLU A 215 18.26 -13.84 -0.64
N LEU A 216 17.17 -13.38 0.01
CA LEU A 216 16.33 -12.32 -0.54
C LEU A 216 17.10 -11.01 -0.71
N ALA A 217 17.96 -10.64 0.26
CA ALA A 217 18.78 -9.45 0.15
C ALA A 217 19.75 -9.52 -1.04
N ASN A 218 20.34 -10.68 -1.31
CA ASN A 218 21.21 -10.91 -2.47
C ASN A 218 20.42 -10.83 -3.79
N ASN A 219 19.25 -11.45 -3.84
CA ASN A 219 18.38 -11.42 -5.02
C ASN A 219 17.86 -10.01 -5.32
N CYS A 220 17.52 -9.23 -4.29
CA CYS A 220 17.11 -7.83 -4.48
C CYS A 220 18.22 -6.96 -5.09
N LEU A 221 19.49 -7.25 -4.82
CA LEU A 221 20.62 -6.55 -5.43
C LEU A 221 20.71 -6.81 -6.95
N LEU A 222 20.46 -8.04 -7.40
CA LEU A 222 20.47 -8.39 -8.83
C LEU A 222 19.36 -7.67 -9.59
N TYR A 223 18.15 -7.59 -9.02
CA TYR A 223 17.01 -6.90 -9.64
C TYR A 223 17.15 -5.38 -9.71
N THR A 224 17.96 -4.76 -8.84
CA THR A 224 18.18 -3.30 -8.88
C THR A 224 19.27 -2.91 -9.89
N SER A 225 20.18 -3.82 -10.26
CA SER A 225 21.14 -3.59 -11.33
C SER A 225 20.49 -3.67 -12.72
N ASP A 226 19.57 -4.60 -12.93
CA ASP A 226 18.89 -4.75 -14.23
C ASP A 226 17.91 -3.59 -14.53
N ALA A 227 17.29 -3.00 -13.49
CA ALA A 227 16.38 -1.86 -13.67
C ALA A 227 17.10 -0.52 -13.93
N ALA A 228 18.38 -0.41 -13.61
CA ALA A 228 19.16 0.80 -13.90
C ALA A 228 19.63 0.85 -15.38
N ASP A 229 19.71 -0.30 -16.05
CA ASP A 229 20.10 -0.38 -17.46
C ASP A 229 18.92 -0.15 -18.43
N GLU A 230 17.65 -0.19 -17.94
CA GLU A 230 16.46 0.06 -18.77
C GLU A 230 15.99 1.54 -18.75
N GLU A 231 16.48 2.38 -17.82
CA GLU A 231 16.11 3.80 -17.75
C GLU A 231 17.00 4.73 -18.60
N ASP A 232 18.10 4.21 -19.20
CA ASP A 232 19.04 4.97 -20.03
C ASP A 232 19.01 4.59 -21.55
N SER A 233 17.90 4.02 -22.04
CA SER A 233 17.76 3.64 -23.45
C SER A 233 16.60 4.39 -24.12
#